data_58b571d74e4fdd6b3602bdfd72b0cd1a
#
_entry.id   58b571d74e4fdd6b3602bdfd72b0cd1a
#
_cell.length_a   1.000
_cell.length_b   1.000
_cell.length_c   1.000
_cell.angle_alpha   90.00
_cell.angle_beta   90.00
_cell.angle_gamma   90.00
#
_symmetry.space_group_name_H-M   'P 1'
#
loop_
_entity.id
_entity.type
_entity.pdbx_description
1 polymer ?
#
loop_
_entity_poly.entity_id
_entity_poly.type
_entity_poly.pdbx_seq_one_letter_code
_entity_poly.pdbx_strand_id
1 'polypeptide(L)'
;GDFANDIRVTATLDYHDIEGFPVSTVPGHAGRFIFGYVGDVPVVCMQGRVHYYEGYPMTDVVLPTRLMKLMGAKALFLTNAAGGIKQGTKPGSLMLLNGQIACFVPSPLIGPNIDELGTRFPDMSQIYDLEFQKIARKAAASLDIDLMEGVYLQLTGPQYESPQEIAMCRTLGADAVGMSTACEAIA
;
A
#
# COMPACT_ATOMS: atom_id res chain seq x y z
N GLY A 1 -6.49 -10.30 -0.02
CA GLY A 1 -7.19 -10.77 -1.19
C GLY A 1 -6.69 -12.14 -1.64
N ASP A 2 -7.15 -12.61 -2.76
CA ASP A 2 -6.95 -14.00 -3.23
C ASP A 2 -5.51 -14.32 -3.60
N PHE A 3 -4.66 -13.30 -3.81
CA PHE A 3 -3.22 -13.49 -4.06
C PHE A 3 -2.53 -14.39 -3.02
N ALA A 4 -3.00 -14.37 -1.76
CA ALA A 4 -2.48 -15.27 -0.73
C ALA A 4 -2.62 -16.76 -1.08
N ASN A 5 -3.58 -17.12 -1.94
CA ASN A 5 -3.82 -18.49 -2.39
C ASN A 5 -2.74 -18.98 -3.39
N ASP A 6 -2.03 -18.05 -4.03
CA ASP A 6 -0.98 -18.36 -4.99
C ASP A 6 0.41 -18.54 -4.33
N ILE A 7 0.49 -18.30 -3.01
CA ILE A 7 1.72 -18.45 -2.24
C ILE A 7 1.86 -19.90 -1.81
N ARG A 8 2.99 -20.54 -2.14
CA ARG A 8 3.41 -21.81 -1.53
C ARG A 8 3.86 -21.53 -0.10
N VAL A 9 2.93 -21.62 0.83
CA VAL A 9 3.11 -21.24 2.23
C VAL A 9 4.09 -22.16 2.94
N THR A 10 5.01 -21.57 3.70
CA THR A 10 5.95 -22.29 4.59
C THR A 10 5.65 -22.04 6.06
N ALA A 11 5.15 -20.85 6.41
CA ALA A 11 4.74 -20.49 7.75
C ALA A 11 3.69 -19.36 7.72
N THR A 12 2.94 -19.23 8.80
CA THR A 12 2.05 -18.08 9.07
C THR A 12 2.28 -17.58 10.49
N LEU A 13 2.06 -16.28 10.70
CA LEU A 13 2.14 -15.65 12.01
C LEU A 13 0.98 -14.66 12.15
N ASP A 14 0.05 -14.95 13.04
CA ASP A 14 -1.08 -14.06 13.29
C ASP A 14 -0.61 -12.82 14.05
N TYR A 15 -1.20 -11.66 13.73
CA TYR A 15 -0.85 -10.38 14.37
C TYR A 15 -1.12 -10.39 15.87
N HIS A 16 -2.14 -11.14 16.31
CA HIS A 16 -2.46 -11.35 17.72
C HIS A 16 -1.35 -12.05 18.52
N ASP A 17 -0.51 -12.84 17.86
CA ASP A 17 0.59 -13.57 18.48
C ASP A 17 1.85 -12.70 18.65
N ILE A 18 1.84 -11.48 18.12
CA ILE A 18 2.94 -10.53 18.21
C ILE A 18 2.59 -9.48 19.28
N GLU A 19 3.35 -9.48 20.36
CA GLU A 19 3.11 -8.53 21.48
C GLU A 19 3.19 -7.08 20.99
N GLY A 20 2.15 -6.28 21.31
CA GLY A 20 2.07 -4.86 20.94
C GLY A 20 1.82 -4.58 19.45
N PHE A 21 1.57 -5.61 18.65
CA PHE A 21 1.34 -5.42 17.22
C PHE A 21 -0.11 -4.96 16.94
N PRO A 22 -0.32 -4.02 16.00
CA PRO A 22 -1.65 -3.54 15.68
C PRO A 22 -2.47 -4.62 14.96
N VAL A 23 -3.75 -4.73 15.32
CA VAL A 23 -4.66 -5.72 14.76
C VAL A 23 -5.80 -5.00 14.03
N SER A 24 -6.05 -5.40 12.79
CA SER A 24 -7.13 -4.81 11.99
C SER A 24 -8.51 -5.21 12.53
N THR A 25 -9.40 -4.23 12.57
CA THR A 25 -10.82 -4.41 12.90
C THR A 25 -11.69 -4.50 11.63
N VAL A 26 -11.09 -4.37 10.45
CA VAL A 26 -11.81 -4.33 9.17
C VAL A 26 -12.22 -5.74 8.75
N PRO A 27 -13.52 -5.98 8.46
CA PRO A 27 -13.98 -7.26 7.94
C PRO A 27 -13.24 -7.68 6.67
N GLY A 28 -12.83 -8.95 6.60
CA GLY A 28 -12.08 -9.50 5.47
C GLY A 28 -10.56 -9.36 5.56
N HIS A 29 -10.04 -8.68 6.59
CA HIS A 29 -8.62 -8.68 6.92
C HIS A 29 -8.31 -9.84 7.86
N ALA A 30 -7.52 -10.82 7.38
CA ALA A 30 -7.16 -11.98 8.19
C ALA A 30 -6.22 -11.63 9.35
N GLY A 31 -5.44 -10.56 9.22
CA GLY A 31 -4.56 -10.05 10.27
C GLY A 31 -3.37 -10.98 10.54
N ARG A 32 -2.62 -11.36 9.50
CA ARG A 32 -1.44 -12.23 9.64
C ARG A 32 -0.39 -11.97 8.57
N PHE A 33 0.83 -12.36 8.88
CA PHE A 33 1.87 -12.56 7.89
C PHE A 33 1.83 -13.99 7.34
N ILE A 34 2.04 -14.11 6.02
CA ILE A 34 2.24 -15.37 5.33
C ILE A 34 3.65 -15.36 4.78
N PHE A 35 4.45 -16.36 5.13
CA PHE A 35 5.78 -16.60 4.61
C PHE A 35 5.74 -17.74 3.60
N GLY A 36 6.43 -17.60 2.49
CA GLY A 36 6.42 -18.62 1.46
C GLY A 36 7.11 -18.20 0.19
N TYR A 37 6.64 -18.75 -0.92
CA TYR A 37 7.24 -18.53 -2.23
C TYR A 37 6.15 -18.30 -3.28
N VAL A 38 6.42 -17.38 -4.20
CA VAL A 38 5.71 -17.24 -5.47
C VAL A 38 6.68 -17.67 -6.57
N GLY A 39 6.42 -18.83 -7.21
CA GLY A 39 7.45 -19.51 -7.98
C GLY A 39 8.65 -19.83 -7.07
N ASP A 40 9.83 -19.33 -7.44
CA ASP A 40 11.08 -19.51 -6.66
C ASP A 40 11.44 -18.26 -5.83
N VAL A 41 10.60 -17.20 -5.86
CA VAL A 41 10.87 -15.96 -5.15
C VAL A 41 10.33 -16.06 -3.71
N PRO A 42 11.19 -15.91 -2.69
CA PRO A 42 10.74 -15.86 -1.30
C PRO A 42 9.94 -14.57 -1.05
N VAL A 43 8.80 -14.70 -0.39
CA VAL A 43 7.91 -13.58 -0.09
C VAL A 43 7.45 -13.61 1.36
N VAL A 44 7.22 -12.43 1.92
CA VAL A 44 6.37 -12.21 3.09
C VAL A 44 5.16 -11.40 2.65
N CYS A 45 3.97 -11.89 2.92
CA CYS A 45 2.72 -11.24 2.52
C CYS A 45 1.93 -10.84 3.75
N MET A 46 1.54 -9.56 3.81
CA MET A 46 0.53 -9.09 4.77
C MET A 46 -0.85 -9.47 4.26
N GLN A 47 -1.50 -10.42 4.89
CA GLN A 47 -2.90 -10.74 4.62
C GLN A 47 -3.82 -9.94 5.55
N GLY A 48 -4.06 -8.71 5.18
CA GLY A 48 -4.74 -7.69 5.98
C GLY A 48 -3.77 -6.61 6.45
N ARG A 49 -4.27 -5.38 6.52
CA ARG A 49 -3.53 -4.21 7.04
C ARG A 49 -4.38 -3.48 8.06
N VAL A 50 -3.75 -2.68 8.88
CA VAL A 50 -4.40 -1.69 9.72
C VAL A 50 -4.44 -0.34 9.00
N HIS A 51 -5.45 0.48 9.32
CA HIS A 51 -5.62 1.77 8.69
C HIS A 51 -5.63 2.87 9.75
N TYR A 52 -5.28 4.08 9.31
CA TYR A 52 -5.28 5.24 10.18
C TYR A 52 -6.66 5.52 10.80
N TYR A 53 -7.75 5.29 10.05
CA TYR A 53 -9.11 5.48 10.56
C TYR A 53 -9.54 4.46 11.63
N GLU A 54 -8.79 3.40 11.85
CA GLU A 54 -9.03 2.45 12.96
C GLU A 54 -8.56 3.01 14.32
N GLY A 55 -7.96 4.23 14.33
CA GLY A 55 -7.53 4.92 15.54
C GLY A 55 -6.08 4.67 15.93
N TYR A 56 -5.32 3.94 15.13
CA TYR A 56 -3.89 3.73 15.36
C TYR A 56 -3.08 4.98 14.98
N PRO A 57 -2.02 5.33 15.74
CA PRO A 57 -1.06 6.31 15.29
C PRO A 57 -0.39 5.85 14.00
N MET A 58 0.05 6.81 13.16
CA MET A 58 0.62 6.48 11.85
C MET A 58 1.87 5.57 11.94
N THR A 59 2.61 5.65 13.04
CA THR A 59 3.75 4.76 13.32
C THR A 59 3.35 3.29 13.39
N ASP A 60 2.20 2.99 13.95
CA ASP A 60 1.68 1.63 14.09
C ASP A 60 1.06 1.15 12.77
N VAL A 61 0.42 2.07 12.03
CA VAL A 61 -0.12 1.77 10.69
C VAL A 61 0.97 1.26 9.74
N VAL A 62 2.17 1.82 9.81
CA VAL A 62 3.30 1.43 8.95
C VAL A 62 4.24 0.40 9.57
N LEU A 63 4.03 0.03 10.84
CA LEU A 63 4.87 -0.95 11.53
C LEU A 63 5.02 -2.27 10.76
N PRO A 64 3.95 -2.85 10.18
CA PRO A 64 4.08 -4.07 9.39
C PRO A 64 5.05 -3.94 8.21
N THR A 65 5.01 -2.82 7.50
CA THR A 65 5.91 -2.54 6.37
C THR A 65 7.36 -2.44 6.83
N ARG A 66 7.62 -1.73 7.93
CA ARG A 66 8.95 -1.61 8.53
C ARG A 66 9.50 -2.95 8.99
N LEU A 67 8.67 -3.79 9.59
CA LEU A 67 9.06 -5.15 9.97
C LEU A 67 9.45 -6.00 8.76
N MET A 68 8.71 -5.92 7.67
CA MET A 68 9.10 -6.64 6.44
C MET A 68 10.46 -6.20 5.93
N LYS A 69 10.80 -4.92 6.02
CA LYS A 69 12.15 -4.42 5.71
C LYS A 69 13.21 -5.02 6.63
N LEU A 70 12.97 -5.05 7.93
CA LEU A 70 13.90 -5.62 8.92
C LEU A 70 14.05 -7.14 8.76
N MET A 71 13.01 -7.84 8.29
CA MET A 71 13.08 -9.25 7.91
C MET A 71 13.88 -9.50 6.62
N GLY A 72 14.34 -8.46 5.95
CA GLY A 72 15.22 -8.56 4.79
C GLY A 72 14.53 -8.40 3.43
N ALA A 73 13.26 -7.96 3.38
CA ALA A 73 12.60 -7.65 2.13
C ALA A 73 13.39 -6.60 1.33
N LYS A 74 13.60 -6.86 0.04
CA LYS A 74 14.35 -5.99 -0.88
C LYS A 74 13.45 -5.17 -1.78
N ALA A 75 12.21 -5.60 -1.96
CA ALA A 75 11.18 -4.92 -2.74
C ALA A 75 9.86 -4.98 -1.98
N LEU A 76 9.07 -3.93 -2.10
CA LEU A 76 7.73 -3.83 -1.56
C LEU A 76 6.73 -3.73 -2.71
N PHE A 77 5.72 -4.60 -2.71
CA PHE A 77 4.60 -4.57 -3.65
C PHE A 77 3.33 -4.27 -2.86
N LEU A 78 2.72 -3.12 -3.11
CA LEU A 78 1.52 -2.67 -2.41
C LEU A 78 0.29 -2.79 -3.31
N THR A 79 -0.81 -3.28 -2.75
CA THR A 79 -2.11 -3.31 -3.41
C THR A 79 -3.17 -2.69 -2.53
N ASN A 80 -4.16 -2.06 -3.14
CA ASN A 80 -5.32 -1.52 -2.44
C ASN A 80 -6.57 -1.57 -3.33
N ALA A 81 -7.74 -1.41 -2.70
CA ALA A 81 -8.94 -0.96 -3.39
C ALA A 81 -8.98 0.57 -3.32
N ALA A 82 -9.36 1.23 -4.42
CA ALA A 82 -9.40 2.68 -4.52
C ALA A 82 -10.64 3.18 -5.28
N GLY A 83 -11.07 4.39 -4.97
CA GLY A 83 -12.04 5.12 -5.79
C GLY A 83 -11.37 5.66 -7.05
N GLY A 84 -11.89 5.34 -8.23
CA GLY A 84 -11.37 5.83 -9.50
C GLY A 84 -11.83 7.26 -9.79
N ILE A 85 -10.90 8.18 -10.01
CA ILE A 85 -11.14 9.59 -10.38
C ILE A 85 -10.86 9.81 -11.87
N LYS A 86 -9.86 9.10 -12.41
CA LYS A 86 -9.45 9.18 -13.82
C LYS A 86 -10.61 8.79 -14.73
N GLN A 87 -10.80 9.58 -15.79
CA GLN A 87 -11.83 9.28 -16.79
C GLN A 87 -11.58 7.90 -17.43
N GLY A 88 -12.64 7.13 -17.59
CA GLY A 88 -12.58 5.77 -18.14
C GLY A 88 -12.40 4.67 -17.12
N THR A 89 -12.11 5.01 -15.84
CA THR A 89 -12.05 4.01 -14.75
C THR A 89 -13.42 3.33 -14.57
N LYS A 90 -13.41 2.01 -14.44
CA LYS A 90 -14.60 1.17 -14.19
C LYS A 90 -14.34 0.27 -12.99
N PRO A 91 -15.39 -0.26 -12.32
CA PRO A 91 -15.20 -1.32 -11.34
C PRO A 91 -14.39 -2.48 -11.94
N GLY A 92 -13.34 -2.89 -11.22
CA GLY A 92 -12.40 -3.93 -11.68
C GLY A 92 -11.23 -3.42 -12.54
N SER A 93 -11.16 -2.12 -12.88
CA SER A 93 -9.96 -1.55 -13.52
C SER A 93 -8.74 -1.72 -12.62
N LEU A 94 -7.59 -2.03 -13.22
CA LEU A 94 -6.29 -2.02 -12.55
C LEU A 94 -5.55 -0.73 -12.88
N MET A 95 -4.92 -0.14 -11.86
CA MET A 95 -4.13 1.08 -12.01
C MET A 95 -2.74 0.90 -11.40
N LEU A 96 -1.71 1.10 -12.21
CA LEU A 96 -0.34 1.21 -11.77
C LEU A 96 -0.12 2.62 -11.19
N LEU A 97 0.24 2.69 -9.93
CA LEU A 97 0.54 3.96 -9.29
C LEU A 97 1.95 4.43 -9.69
N ASN A 98 2.04 5.62 -10.26
CA ASN A 98 3.29 6.25 -10.67
C ASN A 98 3.61 7.53 -9.88
N GLY A 99 2.71 7.94 -8.99
CA GLY A 99 2.87 9.05 -8.08
C GLY A 99 1.84 9.00 -6.96
N GLN A 100 2.02 9.84 -5.95
CA GLN A 100 1.08 9.94 -4.83
C GLN A 100 0.97 11.33 -4.26
N ILE A 101 -0.16 11.59 -3.60
CA ILE A 101 -0.43 12.77 -2.77
C ILE A 101 -0.81 12.25 -1.38
N ALA A 102 0.02 12.51 -0.36
CA ALA A 102 -0.19 12.04 1.01
C ALA A 102 -0.25 13.15 2.05
N CYS A 103 -0.40 14.40 1.62
CA CYS A 103 -0.37 15.57 2.52
C CYS A 103 -1.63 15.72 3.40
N PHE A 104 -2.65 14.90 3.21
CA PHE A 104 -3.89 14.91 4.00
C PHE A 104 -3.89 13.91 5.17
N VAL A 105 -2.80 13.17 5.33
CA VAL A 105 -2.59 12.25 6.46
C VAL A 105 -1.26 12.57 7.14
N PRO A 106 -1.10 12.26 8.43
CA PRO A 106 0.19 12.43 9.10
C PRO A 106 1.28 11.62 8.39
N SER A 107 2.47 12.23 8.21
CA SER A 107 3.61 11.48 7.70
C SER A 107 4.08 10.43 8.71
N PRO A 108 4.38 9.19 8.29
CA PRO A 108 4.94 8.17 9.16
C PRO A 108 6.36 8.49 9.66
N LEU A 109 7.00 9.52 9.09
CA LEU A 109 8.36 9.94 9.43
C LEU A 109 8.40 11.05 10.50
N ILE A 110 7.24 11.49 11.01
CA ILE A 110 7.19 12.45 12.12
C ILE A 110 7.73 11.80 13.38
N GLY A 111 8.65 12.51 14.06
CA GLY A 111 9.33 12.04 15.27
C GLY A 111 10.83 11.86 15.06
N PRO A 112 11.54 11.21 16.01
CA PRO A 112 12.94 10.86 15.87
C PRO A 112 13.17 9.96 14.65
N ASN A 113 14.29 10.15 13.96
CA ASN A 113 14.66 9.26 12.86
C ASN A 113 15.06 7.88 13.38
N ILE A 114 14.82 6.86 12.59
CA ILE A 114 15.30 5.48 12.79
C ILE A 114 16.32 5.23 11.67
N ASP A 115 17.60 5.48 11.98
CA ASP A 115 18.67 5.49 10.98
C ASP A 115 18.82 4.17 10.23
N GLU A 116 18.47 3.05 10.87
CA GLU A 116 18.48 1.71 10.29
C GLU A 116 17.43 1.54 9.17
N LEU A 117 16.37 2.35 9.17
CA LEU A 117 15.33 2.31 8.15
C LEU A 117 15.61 3.26 6.99
N GLY A 118 16.36 4.35 7.23
CA GLY A 118 16.71 5.26 6.15
C GLY A 118 17.06 6.68 6.61
N THR A 119 17.30 7.53 5.63
CA THR A 119 17.66 8.94 5.85
C THR A 119 16.48 9.74 6.42
N ARG A 120 16.82 10.79 7.21
CA ARG A 120 15.82 11.70 7.81
C ARG A 120 14.92 12.40 6.79
N PHE A 121 15.47 12.72 5.61
CA PHE A 121 14.80 13.45 4.55
C PHE A 121 14.90 12.65 3.25
N PRO A 122 14.06 11.59 3.07
CA PRO A 122 14.08 10.81 1.85
C PRO A 122 13.54 11.61 0.66
N ASP A 123 14.13 11.39 -0.51
CA ASP A 123 13.63 11.95 -1.76
C ASP A 123 12.40 11.18 -2.23
N MET A 124 11.28 11.88 -2.41
CA MET A 124 10.01 11.32 -2.88
C MET A 124 9.76 11.55 -4.38
N SER A 125 10.76 12.06 -5.13
CA SER A 125 10.61 12.34 -6.57
C SER A 125 10.31 11.09 -7.39
N GLN A 126 10.78 9.93 -6.94
CA GLN A 126 10.56 8.62 -7.57
C GLN A 126 10.21 7.57 -6.51
N ILE A 127 9.12 7.80 -5.77
CA ILE A 127 8.69 6.90 -4.70
C ILE A 127 8.32 5.50 -5.21
N TYR A 128 7.84 5.39 -6.45
CA TYR A 128 7.57 4.13 -7.12
C TYR A 128 8.68 3.84 -8.14
N ASP A 129 9.38 2.73 -7.96
CA ASP A 129 10.53 2.33 -8.76
C ASP A 129 10.19 2.19 -10.26
N LEU A 130 10.98 2.86 -11.12
CA LEU A 130 10.73 2.90 -12.56
C LEU A 130 10.93 1.55 -13.24
N GLU A 131 11.86 0.72 -12.75
CA GLU A 131 12.08 -0.61 -13.33
C GLU A 131 10.93 -1.54 -12.97
N PHE A 132 10.43 -1.48 -11.74
CA PHE A 132 9.22 -2.24 -11.36
C PHE A 132 7.98 -1.78 -12.13
N GLN A 133 7.84 -0.49 -12.41
CA GLN A 133 6.79 0.00 -13.30
C GLN A 133 6.90 -0.58 -14.72
N LYS A 134 8.11 -0.65 -15.30
CA LYS A 134 8.34 -1.28 -16.61
C LYS A 134 7.96 -2.76 -16.60
N ILE A 135 8.33 -3.48 -15.52
CA ILE A 135 7.98 -4.89 -15.35
C ILE A 135 6.46 -5.05 -15.27
N ALA A 136 5.77 -4.21 -14.49
CA ALA A 136 4.32 -4.24 -14.36
C ALA A 136 3.61 -4.00 -15.70
N ARG A 137 4.04 -3.00 -16.48
CA ARG A 137 3.50 -2.75 -17.84
C ARG A 137 3.70 -3.94 -18.77
N LYS A 138 4.90 -4.53 -18.74
CA LYS A 138 5.21 -5.71 -19.57
C LYS A 138 4.35 -6.92 -19.16
N ALA A 139 4.17 -7.15 -17.87
CA ALA A 139 3.33 -8.22 -17.36
C ALA A 139 1.87 -8.01 -17.77
N ALA A 140 1.33 -6.79 -17.59
CA ALA A 140 -0.03 -6.45 -18.02
C ALA A 140 -0.24 -6.69 -19.52
N ALA A 141 0.68 -6.24 -20.36
CA ALA A 141 0.62 -6.44 -21.80
C ALA A 141 0.66 -7.94 -22.18
N SER A 142 1.46 -8.75 -21.47
CA SER A 142 1.53 -10.19 -21.74
C SER A 142 0.27 -10.96 -21.34
N LEU A 143 -0.57 -10.37 -20.50
CA LEU A 143 -1.82 -10.94 -20.00
C LEU A 143 -3.06 -10.27 -20.61
N ASP A 144 -2.88 -9.39 -21.59
CA ASP A 144 -3.94 -8.59 -22.23
C ASP A 144 -4.77 -7.79 -21.20
N ILE A 145 -4.08 -7.27 -20.16
CA ILE A 145 -4.70 -6.44 -19.12
C ILE A 145 -4.61 -4.97 -19.54
N ASP A 146 -5.77 -4.30 -19.60
CA ASP A 146 -5.86 -2.84 -19.77
C ASP A 146 -5.43 -2.16 -18.45
N LEU A 147 -4.12 -1.89 -18.36
CA LEU A 147 -3.50 -1.29 -17.16
C LEU A 147 -3.52 0.22 -17.29
N MET A 148 -4.35 0.86 -16.46
CA MET A 148 -4.31 2.31 -16.31
C MET A 148 -3.07 2.74 -15.50
N GLU A 149 -2.70 4.02 -15.60
CA GLU A 149 -1.63 4.60 -14.78
C GLU A 149 -2.10 5.91 -14.18
N GLY A 150 -1.62 6.22 -12.97
CA GLY A 150 -2.04 7.44 -12.32
C GLY A 150 -1.47 7.71 -10.95
N VAL A 151 -1.85 8.88 -10.43
CA VAL A 151 -1.49 9.39 -9.12
C VAL A 151 -2.55 8.99 -8.10
N TYR A 152 -2.12 8.41 -7.00
CA TYR A 152 -2.99 8.02 -5.89
C TYR A 152 -2.98 9.08 -4.79
N LEU A 153 -4.16 9.46 -4.31
CA LEU A 153 -4.31 10.38 -3.18
C LEU A 153 -4.81 9.62 -1.95
N GLN A 154 -4.09 9.74 -0.83
CA GLN A 154 -4.50 9.18 0.44
C GLN A 154 -5.23 10.20 1.30
N LEU A 155 -6.46 9.85 1.71
CA LEU A 155 -7.25 10.54 2.73
C LEU A 155 -7.32 9.71 4.01
N THR A 156 -7.85 10.30 5.08
CA THR A 156 -7.97 9.63 6.37
C THR A 156 -9.06 8.56 6.38
N GLY A 157 -10.19 8.80 5.75
CA GLY A 157 -11.41 8.05 5.98
C GLY A 157 -11.99 8.31 7.39
N PRO A 158 -12.90 7.46 7.91
CA PRO A 158 -13.46 6.22 7.30
C PRO A 158 -14.61 6.46 6.30
N GLN A 159 -15.15 7.69 6.21
CA GLN A 159 -16.20 8.02 5.24
C GLN A 159 -15.63 8.08 3.82
N TYR A 160 -16.46 7.74 2.85
CA TYR A 160 -16.16 8.00 1.44
C TYR A 160 -16.30 9.49 1.11
N GLU A 161 -15.67 9.88 0.04
CA GLU A 161 -15.57 11.25 -0.41
C GLU A 161 -16.90 11.78 -0.95
N SER A 162 -17.22 13.02 -0.60
CA SER A 162 -18.31 13.78 -1.24
C SER A 162 -17.95 14.13 -2.70
N PRO A 163 -18.94 14.44 -3.54
CA PRO A 163 -18.67 14.92 -4.91
C PRO A 163 -17.71 16.11 -4.98
N GLN A 164 -17.76 17.02 -3.98
CA GLN A 164 -16.90 18.19 -3.89
C GLN A 164 -15.45 17.80 -3.55
N GLU A 165 -15.26 16.83 -2.66
CA GLU A 165 -13.94 16.29 -2.34
C GLU A 165 -13.34 15.56 -3.54
N ILE A 166 -14.13 14.82 -4.32
CA ILE A 166 -13.67 14.22 -5.58
C ILE A 166 -13.26 15.28 -6.60
N ALA A 167 -14.03 16.39 -6.72
CA ALA A 167 -13.65 17.49 -7.57
C ALA A 167 -12.32 18.14 -7.12
N MET A 168 -12.13 18.31 -5.81
CA MET A 168 -10.87 18.78 -5.22
C MET A 168 -9.72 17.81 -5.56
N CYS A 169 -9.88 16.52 -5.31
CA CYS A 169 -8.85 15.52 -5.60
C CYS A 169 -8.43 15.56 -7.08
N ARG A 170 -9.41 15.68 -8.00
CA ARG A 170 -9.13 15.79 -9.44
C ARG A 170 -8.34 17.06 -9.76
N THR A 171 -8.68 18.20 -9.14
CA THR A 171 -7.98 19.48 -9.32
C THR A 171 -6.53 19.39 -8.83
N LEU A 172 -6.27 18.61 -7.78
CA LEU A 172 -4.93 18.34 -7.27
C LEU A 172 -4.12 17.37 -8.14
N GLY A 173 -4.72 16.77 -9.17
CA GLY A 173 -4.06 15.85 -10.08
C GLY A 173 -4.13 14.40 -9.66
N ALA A 174 -5.06 14.03 -8.77
CA ALA A 174 -5.27 12.63 -8.41
C ALA A 174 -6.09 11.88 -9.46
N ASP A 175 -5.69 10.65 -9.74
CA ASP A 175 -6.36 9.69 -10.63
C ASP A 175 -7.13 8.62 -9.85
N ALA A 176 -6.75 8.38 -8.61
CA ALA A 176 -7.43 7.49 -7.67
C ALA A 176 -7.33 8.02 -6.25
N VAL A 177 -8.27 7.63 -5.39
CA VAL A 177 -8.33 8.02 -3.99
C VAL A 177 -8.60 6.83 -3.10
N GLY A 178 -8.02 6.82 -1.90
CA GLY A 178 -8.27 5.80 -0.88
C GLY A 178 -7.66 6.16 0.47
N MET A 179 -7.59 5.18 1.38
CA MET A 179 -7.34 5.44 2.81
C MET A 179 -6.12 4.65 3.34
N SER A 180 -5.20 4.26 2.45
CA SER A 180 -4.02 3.44 2.78
C SER A 180 -2.87 3.68 1.79
N THR A 181 -1.83 2.86 1.87
CA THR A 181 -0.83 2.66 0.80
C THR A 181 0.23 3.75 0.69
N ALA A 182 -0.14 5.04 0.55
CA ALA A 182 0.85 6.10 0.40
C ALA A 182 1.72 6.24 1.66
N CYS A 183 1.15 6.11 2.85
CA CYS A 183 1.91 6.10 4.09
C CYS A 183 2.87 4.90 4.18
N GLU A 184 2.47 3.72 3.69
CA GLU A 184 3.32 2.53 3.65
C GLU A 184 4.47 2.68 2.65
N ALA A 185 4.21 3.34 1.52
CA ALA A 185 5.24 3.63 0.52
C ALA A 185 6.25 4.68 1.01
N ILE A 186 5.87 5.56 1.93
CA ILE A 186 6.76 6.56 2.55
C ILE A 186 7.66 5.91 3.63
N ALA A 187 7.14 4.90 4.34
CA ALA A 187 7.79 4.34 5.53
C ALA A 187 8.97 3.43 5.22
#